data_ad1ab06eb2476b15cacfda9a9e726d98
#
_entry.id   ad1ab06eb2476b15cacfda9a9e726d98
#
_cell.length_a   1.000
_cell.length_b   1.000
_cell.length_c   1.000
_cell.angle_alpha   90.00
_cell.angle_beta   90.00
_cell.angle_gamma   90.00
#
_symmetry.space_group_name_H-M   'P 1'
#
loop_
_entity.id
_entity.type
_entity.pdbx_description
1 polymer ?
#
loop_
_entity_poly.entity_id
_entity_poly.type
_entity_poly.pdbx_seq_one_letter_code
_entity_poly.pdbx_strand_id
1 'polypeptide(L)'
;MIVDFNEFVDEVNQNDFKYVVIDFRLNKAFAELENLNQIQKDKVEFLCNECCWIGCKDRKKCYETVSRQNLGIDCADHVCKAPDSNEGYRFSKAMQNPSFISKNDILQTYVPMGFSNFKIEGRDLGNALLLEFILYYMVKPEYQIHVREEMYLDTMLDLF
;
A
#
# COMPACT_ATOMS: atom_id res chain seq x y z
N MET A 1 11.82 -1.41 9.52
CA MET A 1 10.90 -2.11 8.60
C MET A 1 10.98 -3.57 8.95
N ILE A 2 9.91 -4.11 9.48
CA ILE A 2 9.84 -5.43 10.07
C ILE A 2 9.42 -6.41 8.97
N VAL A 3 10.28 -7.37 8.66
CA VAL A 3 10.06 -8.39 7.61
C VAL A 3 9.77 -9.76 8.21
N ASP A 4 10.14 -9.95 9.48
CA ASP A 4 9.84 -11.15 10.25
C ASP A 4 8.45 -11.04 10.89
N PHE A 5 7.65 -12.09 10.79
CA PHE A 5 6.29 -12.06 11.31
C PHE A 5 6.24 -12.02 12.84
N ASN A 6 7.19 -12.64 13.53
CA ASN A 6 7.22 -12.60 14.99
C ASN A 6 7.59 -11.20 15.50
N GLU A 7 8.59 -10.55 14.87
CA GLU A 7 8.90 -9.15 15.18
C GLU A 7 7.69 -8.24 14.93
N PHE A 8 6.90 -8.52 13.88
CA PHE A 8 5.66 -7.78 13.60
C PHE A 8 4.62 -7.98 14.69
N VAL A 9 4.43 -9.22 15.19
CA VAL A 9 3.51 -9.52 16.30
C VAL A 9 3.93 -8.81 17.58
N ASP A 10 5.23 -8.78 17.87
CA ASP A 10 5.76 -8.05 19.02
C ASP A 10 5.44 -6.56 18.93
N GLU A 11 5.59 -5.94 17.76
CA GLU A 11 5.23 -4.53 17.52
C GLU A 11 3.73 -4.28 17.70
N VAL A 12 2.88 -5.18 17.18
CA VAL A 12 1.41 -5.11 17.35
C VAL A 12 1.01 -5.18 18.83
N ASN A 13 1.74 -5.96 19.64
CA ASN A 13 1.48 -6.10 21.06
C ASN A 13 1.96 -4.91 21.89
N GLN A 14 2.89 -4.10 21.39
CA GLN A 14 3.28 -2.85 22.01
C GLN A 14 2.11 -1.86 21.94
N ASN A 15 1.68 -1.32 23.08
CA ASN A 15 0.38 -0.65 23.21
C ASN A 15 0.28 0.76 22.64
N ASP A 16 1.38 1.35 22.17
CA ASP A 16 1.46 2.78 21.87
C ASP A 16 0.92 3.15 20.48
N PHE A 17 0.74 2.17 19.58
CA PHE A 17 0.27 2.43 18.23
C PHE A 17 -1.19 2.01 18.05
N LYS A 18 -1.97 2.89 17.46
CA LYS A 18 -3.35 2.57 17.03
C LYS A 18 -3.36 1.57 15.87
N TYR A 19 -2.45 1.75 14.92
CA TYR A 19 -2.27 0.88 13.77
C TYR A 19 -0.79 0.55 13.56
N VAL A 20 -0.53 -0.69 13.15
CA VAL A 20 0.80 -1.18 12.76
C VAL A 20 0.73 -1.68 11.32
N VAL A 21 1.47 -1.02 10.43
CA VAL A 21 1.50 -1.40 9.01
C VAL A 21 2.36 -2.64 8.85
N ILE A 22 1.76 -3.72 8.39
CA ILE A 22 2.50 -4.94 8.04
C ILE A 22 3.38 -4.70 6.81
N ASP A 23 4.56 -5.31 6.75
CA ASP A 23 5.36 -5.26 5.52
C ASP A 23 4.58 -5.92 4.39
N PHE A 24 4.51 -5.25 3.23
CA PHE A 24 3.73 -5.72 2.08
C PHE A 24 4.08 -7.15 1.64
N ARG A 25 5.30 -7.61 1.90
CA ARG A 25 5.73 -8.98 1.61
C ARG A 25 5.02 -10.02 2.44
N LEU A 26 4.48 -9.63 3.59
CA LEU A 26 3.71 -10.46 4.51
C LEU A 26 2.20 -10.33 4.30
N ASN A 27 1.74 -9.51 3.36
CA ASN A 27 0.33 -9.30 3.10
C ASN A 27 -0.45 -10.61 2.96
N LYS A 28 0.15 -11.63 2.35
CA LYS A 28 -0.48 -12.93 2.07
C LYS A 28 0.05 -14.09 2.95
N ALA A 29 0.64 -13.77 4.09
CA ALA A 29 1.04 -14.74 5.09
C ALA A 29 -0.17 -15.27 5.88
N PHE A 30 -1.14 -15.87 5.17
CA PHE A 30 -2.46 -16.20 5.73
C PHE A 30 -2.40 -17.16 6.89
N ALA A 31 -1.49 -18.15 6.86
CA ALA A 31 -1.34 -19.11 7.96
C ALA A 31 -0.95 -18.43 9.28
N GLU A 32 -0.10 -17.43 9.22
CA GLU A 32 0.32 -16.63 10.36
C GLU A 32 -0.75 -15.61 10.77
N LEU A 33 -1.36 -14.95 9.79
CA LEU A 33 -2.41 -13.94 10.00
C LEU A 33 -3.66 -14.52 10.67
N GLU A 34 -4.04 -15.75 10.36
CA GLU A 34 -5.17 -16.45 10.99
C GLU A 34 -4.99 -16.62 12.50
N ASN A 35 -3.75 -16.83 12.95
CA ASN A 35 -3.42 -17.06 14.35
C ASN A 35 -3.48 -15.79 15.22
N LEU A 36 -3.60 -14.60 14.64
CA LEU A 36 -3.77 -13.37 15.40
C LEU A 36 -5.14 -13.35 16.08
N ASN A 37 -5.18 -12.90 17.34
CA ASN A 37 -6.45 -12.63 18.01
C ASN A 37 -7.11 -11.35 17.48
N GLN A 38 -8.36 -11.10 17.82
CA GLN A 38 -9.12 -9.95 17.27
C GLN A 38 -8.50 -8.60 17.65
N ILE A 39 -7.98 -8.44 18.86
CA ILE A 39 -7.33 -7.19 19.31
C ILE A 39 -6.10 -6.88 18.44
N GLN A 40 -5.33 -7.91 18.09
CA GLN A 40 -4.19 -7.76 17.19
C GLN A 40 -4.66 -7.44 15.77
N LYS A 41 -5.67 -8.15 15.24
CA LYS A 41 -6.24 -7.92 13.90
C LYS A 41 -6.76 -6.49 13.72
N ASP A 42 -7.36 -5.92 14.76
CA ASP A 42 -7.88 -4.55 14.76
C ASP A 42 -6.78 -3.49 14.62
N LYS A 43 -5.53 -3.83 14.96
CA LYS A 43 -4.37 -2.94 14.82
C LYS A 43 -3.63 -3.10 13.49
N VAL A 44 -3.77 -4.22 12.81
CA VAL A 44 -3.04 -4.49 11.56
C VAL A 44 -3.57 -3.62 10.44
N GLU A 45 -2.70 -2.86 9.79
CA GLU A 45 -3.00 -2.08 8.59
C GLU A 45 -2.23 -2.67 7.40
N PHE A 46 -2.95 -3.01 6.33
CA PHE A 46 -2.40 -3.58 5.11
C PHE A 46 -2.15 -2.50 4.06
N LEU A 47 -0.96 -2.49 3.45
CA LEU A 47 -0.68 -1.66 2.27
C LEU A 47 -1.09 -2.42 1.01
N CYS A 48 -2.19 -1.99 0.37
CA CYS A 48 -2.86 -2.78 -0.66
C CYS A 48 -2.19 -2.74 -2.04
N ASN A 49 -1.60 -1.60 -2.40
CA ASN A 49 -1.16 -1.30 -3.78
C ASN A 49 0.34 -1.02 -3.90
N GLU A 50 1.16 -1.62 -3.04
CA GLU A 50 2.62 -1.46 -3.11
C GLU A 50 3.16 -1.92 -4.47
N CYS A 51 4.04 -1.11 -5.04
CA CYS A 51 4.67 -1.36 -6.34
C CYS A 51 6.15 -1.76 -6.22
N CYS A 52 6.69 -1.74 -5.00
CA CYS A 52 8.08 -2.11 -4.75
C CYS A 52 8.31 -3.60 -5.07
N TRP A 53 9.46 -3.91 -5.66
CA TRP A 53 9.83 -5.30 -5.95
C TRP A 53 9.88 -6.15 -4.68
N ILE A 54 9.17 -7.27 -4.68
CA ILE A 54 9.04 -8.16 -3.52
C ILE A 54 10.39 -8.72 -3.04
N GLY A 55 11.36 -8.88 -3.94
CA GLY A 55 12.73 -9.31 -3.64
C GLY A 55 13.67 -8.22 -3.16
N CYS A 56 13.20 -6.97 -2.98
CA CYS A 56 14.04 -5.84 -2.60
C CYS A 56 14.58 -5.99 -1.19
N LYS A 57 15.92 -6.05 -1.07
CA LYS A 57 16.63 -6.06 0.24
C LYS A 57 17.01 -4.66 0.71
N ASP A 58 16.98 -3.68 -0.18
CA ASP A 58 17.45 -2.31 0.07
C ASP A 58 16.30 -1.32 0.40
N ARG A 59 15.06 -1.81 0.59
CA ARG A 59 13.87 -0.96 0.80
C ARG A 59 14.05 0.04 1.96
N LYS A 60 14.61 -0.41 3.10
CA LYS A 60 14.86 0.47 4.24
C LYS A 60 15.79 1.62 3.87
N LYS A 61 16.90 1.31 3.19
CA LYS A 61 17.86 2.30 2.71
C LYS A 61 17.23 3.28 1.71
N CYS A 62 16.38 2.79 0.81
CA CYS A 62 15.64 3.62 -0.12
C CYS A 62 14.77 4.65 0.61
N TYR A 63 13.98 4.21 1.59
CA TYR A 63 13.13 5.11 2.39
C TYR A 63 13.94 6.11 3.22
N GLU A 64 15.05 5.68 3.80
CA GLU A 64 15.96 6.58 4.55
C GLU A 64 16.54 7.68 3.65
N THR A 65 16.93 7.32 2.41
CA THR A 65 17.44 8.29 1.43
C THR A 65 16.33 9.29 1.04
N VAL A 66 15.16 8.82 0.64
CA VAL A 66 14.03 9.70 0.28
C VAL A 66 13.62 10.60 1.45
N SER A 67 13.60 10.06 2.68
CA SER A 67 13.29 10.84 3.87
C SER A 67 14.31 11.96 4.10
N ARG A 68 15.61 11.69 3.94
CA ARG A 68 16.66 12.70 4.07
C ARG A 68 16.55 13.78 2.99
N GLN A 69 16.32 13.38 1.74
CA GLN A 69 16.13 14.32 0.62
C GLN A 69 14.94 15.24 0.88
N ASN A 70 13.81 14.69 1.34
CA ASN A 70 12.62 15.48 1.68
C ASN A 70 12.84 16.47 2.83
N LEU A 71 13.82 16.20 3.70
CA LEU A 71 14.27 17.12 4.77
C LEU A 71 15.34 18.10 4.31
N GLY A 72 15.73 18.11 3.03
CA GLY A 72 16.80 18.95 2.50
C GLY A 72 18.21 18.55 2.97
N ILE A 73 18.36 17.33 3.49
CA ILE A 73 19.65 16.81 3.93
C ILE A 73 20.38 16.23 2.72
N ASP A 74 21.57 16.75 2.45
CA ASP A 74 22.41 16.22 1.37
C ASP A 74 22.81 14.77 1.64
N CYS A 75 22.50 13.89 0.69
CA CYS A 75 22.83 12.47 0.74
C CYS A 75 22.93 11.90 -0.67
N ALA A 76 23.74 10.85 -0.82
CA ALA A 76 23.86 10.14 -2.10
C ALA A 76 22.54 9.51 -2.52
N ASP A 77 22.23 9.59 -3.81
CA ASP A 77 21.04 8.97 -4.39
C ASP A 77 21.04 7.46 -4.18
N HIS A 78 19.86 6.94 -3.91
CA HIS A 78 19.66 5.51 -3.88
C HIS A 78 19.22 5.02 -5.27
N VAL A 79 20.02 4.14 -5.86
CA VAL A 79 19.68 3.51 -7.13
C VAL A 79 18.84 2.25 -6.87
N CYS A 80 17.60 2.25 -7.33
CA CYS A 80 16.72 1.08 -7.24
C CYS A 80 17.26 -0.06 -8.11
N LYS A 81 17.35 -1.26 -7.52
CA LYS A 81 17.83 -2.49 -8.22
C LYS A 81 16.70 -3.37 -8.74
N ALA A 82 15.46 -2.91 -8.66
CA ALA A 82 14.33 -3.67 -9.20
C ALA A 82 14.50 -3.86 -10.72
N PRO A 83 14.14 -5.03 -11.27
CA PRO A 83 14.26 -5.31 -12.70
C PRO A 83 13.57 -4.28 -13.60
N ASP A 84 12.52 -3.67 -13.09
CA ASP A 84 11.64 -2.70 -13.74
C ASP A 84 11.75 -1.28 -13.16
N SER A 85 12.89 -0.96 -12.53
CA SER A 85 13.09 0.31 -11.81
C SER A 85 12.88 1.56 -12.68
N ASN A 86 13.13 1.46 -13.99
CA ASN A 86 12.99 2.55 -14.96
C ASN A 86 11.53 2.80 -15.39
N GLU A 87 10.60 1.93 -15.02
CA GLU A 87 9.22 2.01 -15.49
C GLU A 87 8.34 2.93 -14.61
N GLY A 88 8.83 3.30 -13.44
CA GLY A 88 8.09 4.08 -12.47
C GLY A 88 6.92 3.31 -11.84
N TYR A 89 6.12 4.01 -11.07
CA TYR A 89 4.90 3.47 -10.47
C TYR A 89 3.75 3.54 -11.47
N ARG A 90 3.05 2.41 -11.68
CA ARG A 90 1.88 2.33 -12.56
C ARG A 90 0.80 1.45 -11.93
N PHE A 91 -0.46 1.73 -12.26
CA PHE A 91 -1.60 0.95 -11.80
C PHE A 91 -1.47 -0.54 -12.14
N SER A 92 -1.14 -0.85 -13.39
CA SER A 92 -0.94 -2.23 -13.85
C SER A 92 0.22 -2.95 -13.14
N LYS A 93 1.30 -2.22 -12.83
CA LYS A 93 2.46 -2.76 -12.12
C LYS A 93 2.09 -3.12 -10.67
N ALA A 94 1.33 -2.26 -9.99
CA ALA A 94 0.83 -2.56 -8.65
C ALA A 94 -0.07 -3.81 -8.66
N MET A 95 -0.99 -3.91 -9.61
CA MET A 95 -1.89 -5.07 -9.73
C MET A 95 -1.17 -6.39 -10.03
N GLN A 96 -0.02 -6.34 -10.69
CA GLN A 96 0.82 -7.52 -10.98
C GLN A 96 1.74 -7.91 -9.82
N ASN A 97 1.87 -7.05 -8.80
CA ASN A 97 2.70 -7.36 -7.65
C ASN A 97 2.09 -8.53 -6.88
N PRO A 98 2.87 -9.57 -6.52
CA PRO A 98 2.37 -10.72 -5.77
C PRO A 98 1.73 -10.35 -4.42
N SER A 99 2.14 -9.23 -3.83
CA SER A 99 1.62 -8.71 -2.57
C SER A 99 0.35 -7.86 -2.72
N PHE A 100 -0.08 -7.56 -3.95
CA PHE A 100 -1.26 -6.74 -4.20
C PHE A 100 -2.50 -7.37 -3.55
N ILE A 101 -3.25 -6.54 -2.85
CA ILE A 101 -4.52 -6.92 -2.24
C ILE A 101 -5.64 -6.30 -3.08
N SER A 102 -6.34 -7.13 -3.83
CA SER A 102 -7.46 -6.67 -4.65
C SER A 102 -8.69 -6.34 -3.79
N LYS A 103 -9.61 -5.55 -4.35
CA LYS A 103 -10.93 -5.31 -3.73
C LYS A 103 -11.64 -6.63 -3.40
N ASN A 104 -11.49 -7.62 -4.26
CA ASN A 104 -12.10 -8.93 -4.06
C ASN A 104 -11.43 -9.71 -2.92
N ASP A 105 -10.10 -9.64 -2.82
CA ASP A 105 -9.37 -10.24 -1.69
C ASP A 105 -9.82 -9.62 -0.36
N ILE A 106 -9.99 -8.29 -0.31
CA ILE A 106 -10.49 -7.61 0.89
C ILE A 106 -11.83 -8.20 1.31
N LEU A 107 -12.80 -8.26 0.39
CA LEU A 107 -14.17 -8.67 0.70
C LEU A 107 -14.32 -10.17 0.96
N GLN A 108 -13.54 -11.03 0.28
CA GLN A 108 -13.70 -12.47 0.32
C GLN A 108 -12.73 -13.18 1.27
N THR A 109 -11.65 -12.50 1.66
CA THR A 109 -10.60 -13.12 2.48
C THR A 109 -10.35 -12.32 3.75
N TYR A 110 -9.89 -11.08 3.64
CA TYR A 110 -9.41 -10.33 4.82
C TYR A 110 -10.55 -9.94 5.76
N VAL A 111 -11.68 -9.44 5.24
CA VAL A 111 -12.84 -9.07 6.07
C VAL A 111 -13.42 -10.30 6.79
N PRO A 112 -13.64 -11.45 6.14
CA PRO A 112 -14.04 -12.68 6.84
C PRO A 112 -13.03 -13.17 7.88
N MET A 113 -11.73 -12.93 7.68
CA MET A 113 -10.69 -13.22 8.68
C MET A 113 -10.70 -12.26 9.87
N GLY A 114 -11.48 -11.18 9.84
CA GLY A 114 -11.62 -10.19 10.91
C GLY A 114 -10.73 -8.96 10.78
N PHE A 115 -10.11 -8.71 9.61
CA PHE A 115 -9.33 -7.50 9.35
C PHE A 115 -10.18 -6.37 8.78
N SER A 116 -9.85 -5.12 9.14
CA SER A 116 -10.64 -3.94 8.75
C SER A 116 -9.83 -2.75 8.24
N ASN A 117 -8.49 -2.77 8.35
CA ASN A 117 -7.69 -1.57 8.02
C ASN A 117 -6.86 -1.82 6.75
N PHE A 118 -7.17 -1.05 5.72
CA PHE A 118 -6.55 -1.15 4.39
C PHE A 118 -6.10 0.23 3.94
N LYS A 119 -4.84 0.32 3.53
CA LYS A 119 -4.18 1.56 3.15
C LYS A 119 -3.85 1.57 1.67
N ILE A 120 -4.13 2.68 1.02
CA ILE A 120 -3.71 2.97 -0.34
C ILE A 120 -2.42 3.81 -0.26
N GLU A 121 -1.34 3.35 -0.92
CA GLU A 121 -0.16 4.18 -1.16
C GLU A 121 -0.54 5.31 -2.11
N GLY A 122 -0.13 6.53 -1.80
CA GLY A 122 -0.56 7.69 -2.57
C GLY A 122 0.42 8.86 -2.58
N ARG A 123 1.41 8.89 -1.69
CA ARG A 123 2.20 10.10 -1.43
C ARG A 123 2.90 10.68 -2.67
N ASP A 124 3.47 9.83 -3.52
CA ASP A 124 4.28 10.25 -4.67
C ASP A 124 3.69 9.81 -6.01
N LEU A 125 2.41 9.40 -6.02
CA LEU A 125 1.78 8.82 -7.20
C LEU A 125 1.25 9.86 -8.20
N GLY A 126 1.08 11.11 -7.76
CA GLY A 126 0.33 12.12 -8.49
C GLY A 126 -1.19 11.88 -8.46
N ASN A 127 -1.95 12.94 -8.69
CA ASN A 127 -3.41 12.94 -8.50
C ASN A 127 -4.12 11.93 -9.40
N ALA A 128 -3.70 11.81 -10.66
CA ALA A 128 -4.36 10.92 -11.63
C ALA A 128 -4.26 9.44 -11.23
N LEU A 129 -3.08 8.98 -10.80
CA LEU A 129 -2.89 7.59 -10.41
C LEU A 129 -3.54 7.29 -9.06
N LEU A 130 -3.46 8.22 -8.12
CA LEU A 130 -4.16 8.09 -6.83
C LEU A 130 -5.67 7.97 -7.04
N LEU A 131 -6.24 8.79 -7.93
CA LEU A 131 -7.64 8.71 -8.31
C LEU A 131 -8.02 7.33 -8.87
N GLU A 132 -7.20 6.74 -9.74
CA GLU A 132 -7.47 5.41 -10.29
C GLU A 132 -7.52 4.34 -9.18
N PHE A 133 -6.68 4.42 -8.15
CA PHE A 133 -6.76 3.52 -7.00
C PHE A 133 -8.02 3.77 -6.15
N ILE A 134 -8.39 5.03 -5.92
CA ILE A 134 -9.63 5.37 -5.20
C ILE A 134 -10.84 4.82 -5.96
N LEU A 135 -10.91 5.03 -7.27
CA LEU A 135 -11.98 4.48 -8.11
C LEU A 135 -12.03 2.95 -8.02
N TYR A 136 -10.86 2.30 -8.10
CA TYR A 136 -10.77 0.84 -8.03
C TYR A 136 -11.29 0.29 -6.70
N TYR A 137 -10.87 0.85 -5.56
CA TYR A 137 -11.22 0.31 -4.25
C TYR A 137 -12.58 0.76 -3.74
N MET A 138 -13.00 2.00 -4.00
CA MET A 138 -14.14 2.64 -3.34
C MET A 138 -15.39 2.74 -4.23
N VAL A 139 -15.23 2.71 -5.55
CA VAL A 139 -16.35 2.87 -6.47
C VAL A 139 -16.76 1.52 -7.05
N LYS A 140 -18.08 1.27 -7.14
CA LYS A 140 -18.61 0.07 -7.80
C LYS A 140 -18.28 0.13 -9.30
N PRO A 141 -17.97 -1.01 -9.95
CA PRO A 141 -17.54 -1.06 -11.35
C PRO A 141 -18.49 -0.31 -12.30
N GLU A 142 -19.79 -0.43 -12.09
CA GLU A 142 -20.84 0.19 -12.91
C GLU A 142 -20.83 1.73 -12.88
N TYR A 143 -20.24 2.34 -11.84
CA TYR A 143 -20.17 3.78 -11.69
C TYR A 143 -18.78 4.38 -11.97
N GLN A 144 -17.75 3.54 -12.18
CA GLN A 144 -16.37 4.02 -12.34
C GLN A 144 -16.19 4.96 -13.54
N ILE A 145 -16.85 4.67 -14.66
CA ILE A 145 -16.79 5.53 -15.86
C ILE A 145 -17.43 6.87 -15.56
N HIS A 146 -18.62 6.86 -14.99
CA HIS A 146 -19.37 8.08 -14.67
C HIS A 146 -18.59 8.99 -13.70
N VAL A 147 -18.09 8.43 -12.61
CA VAL A 147 -17.29 9.21 -11.64
C VAL A 147 -16.02 9.77 -12.28
N ARG A 148 -15.36 9.00 -13.16
CA ARG A 148 -14.16 9.48 -13.89
C ARG A 148 -14.50 10.64 -14.84
N GLU A 149 -15.61 10.56 -15.55
CA GLU A 149 -16.06 11.62 -16.44
C GLU A 149 -16.38 12.91 -15.68
N GLU A 150 -17.11 12.83 -14.57
CA GLU A 150 -17.42 13.98 -13.72
C GLU A 150 -16.13 14.64 -13.19
N MET A 151 -15.21 13.87 -12.64
CA MET A 151 -13.94 14.40 -12.12
C MET A 151 -13.06 14.99 -13.22
N TYR A 152 -13.09 14.43 -14.44
CA TYR A 152 -12.35 14.97 -15.57
C TYR A 152 -12.94 16.32 -16.02
N LEU A 153 -14.26 16.42 -16.08
CA LEU A 153 -14.96 17.66 -16.42
C LEU A 153 -14.70 18.75 -15.38
N ASP A 154 -14.78 18.42 -14.11
CA ASP A 154 -14.51 19.36 -13.00
C ASP A 154 -13.08 19.88 -13.06
N THR A 155 -12.10 19.01 -13.32
CA THR A 155 -10.70 19.41 -13.49
C THR A 155 -10.49 20.28 -14.71
N MET A 156 -11.15 19.98 -15.83
CA MET A 156 -11.07 20.80 -17.07
C MET A 156 -11.71 22.17 -16.92
N LEU A 157 -12.78 22.27 -16.15
CA LEU A 157 -13.52 23.51 -15.95
C LEU A 157 -12.97 24.34 -14.78
N ASP A 158 -11.89 23.89 -14.15
CA ASP A 158 -11.23 24.56 -13.01
C ASP A 158 -12.22 24.82 -11.85
N LEU A 159 -13.10 23.85 -11.59
CA LEU A 159 -14.17 23.98 -10.60
C LEU A 159 -13.75 23.63 -9.16
N PHE A 160 -12.49 23.13 -8.98
CA PHE A 160 -11.90 22.80 -7.67
C PHE A 160 -10.49 23.34 -7.54
#